data_b5131da4d0d355eb31fde4bb1ca1fa43
#
_entry.id   b5131da4d0d355eb31fde4bb1ca1fa43
#
_cell.length_a   1.000
_cell.length_b   1.000
_cell.length_c   1.000
_cell.angle_alpha   90.00
_cell.angle_beta   90.00
_cell.angle_gamma   90.00
#
_symmetry.space_group_name_H-M   'P 1'
#
loop_
_entity.id
_entity.type
_entity.pdbx_description
1 polymer ?
#
loop_
_entity_poly.entity_id
_entity_poly.type
_entity_poly.pdbx_seq_one_letter_code
_entity_poly.pdbx_strand_id
1 'polypeptide(L)'
;MRASLDTNVIIHFYKANLQNILFDFFDEGVFIYEQIRNVELENHGQDVISKVDSDIAAGRIEIYTNQKLKDLQVYKIFEHNVNENRNLYGSGDLGEVYAISLAQTLGAYSLVTDDTKQGGPYMSL
;
A
#
# COMPACT_ATOMS: atom_id res chain seq x y z
N MET A 1 12.35 -4.56 -8.62
CA MET A 1 11.76 -4.75 -7.29
C MET A 1 10.47 -3.95 -7.19
N ARG A 2 9.36 -4.61 -6.91
CA ARG A 2 8.05 -3.98 -6.75
C ARG A 2 7.67 -3.93 -5.27
N ALA A 3 6.90 -2.94 -4.87
CA ALA A 3 6.46 -2.83 -3.48
C ALA A 3 5.00 -2.40 -3.33
N SER A 4 4.34 -3.03 -2.37
CA SER A 4 3.02 -2.65 -1.89
C SER A 4 3.19 -1.65 -0.75
N LEU A 5 2.48 -0.52 -0.84
CA LEU A 5 2.63 0.57 0.14
C LEU A 5 1.46 0.58 1.10
N ASP A 6 1.75 0.78 2.39
CA ASP A 6 0.68 0.99 3.37
C ASP A 6 0.34 2.48 3.48
N THR A 7 -0.75 2.76 4.20
CA THR A 7 -1.27 4.12 4.36
C THR A 7 -0.24 5.06 4.98
N ASN A 8 0.42 4.62 6.04
CA ASN A 8 1.34 5.48 6.78
C ASN A 8 2.60 5.82 5.98
N VAL A 9 3.11 4.86 5.20
CA VAL A 9 4.23 5.13 4.28
C VAL A 9 3.84 6.21 3.29
N ILE A 10 2.66 6.11 2.68
CA ILE A 10 2.17 7.11 1.73
C ILE A 10 2.13 8.49 2.38
N ILE A 11 1.49 8.58 3.55
CA ILE A 11 1.34 9.84 4.25
C ILE A 11 2.72 10.46 4.56
N HIS A 12 3.63 9.68 5.12
CA HIS A 12 4.95 10.18 5.50
C HIS A 12 5.74 10.69 4.30
N PHE A 13 5.79 9.92 3.22
CA PHE A 13 6.57 10.32 2.05
C PHE A 13 5.96 11.51 1.32
N TYR A 14 4.63 11.53 1.17
CA TYR A 14 3.97 12.64 0.46
C TYR A 14 4.01 13.94 1.26
N LYS A 15 3.84 13.89 2.57
CA LYS A 15 3.94 15.09 3.41
C LYS A 15 5.35 15.67 3.42
N ALA A 16 6.36 14.83 3.29
CA ALA A 16 7.75 15.27 3.24
C ALA A 16 8.22 15.61 1.82
N ASN A 17 7.35 15.46 0.80
CA ASN A 17 7.69 15.61 -0.62
C ASN A 17 8.84 14.69 -1.05
N LEU A 18 8.88 13.49 -0.48
CA LEU A 18 9.91 12.48 -0.76
C LEU A 18 9.39 11.29 -1.57
N GLN A 19 8.18 11.40 -2.14
CA GLN A 19 7.56 10.28 -2.87
C GLN A 19 8.38 9.81 -4.06
N ASN A 20 9.16 10.68 -4.68
CA ASN A 20 10.00 10.27 -5.82
C ASN A 20 11.06 9.26 -5.43
N ILE A 21 11.47 9.24 -4.15
CA ILE A 21 12.40 8.23 -3.64
C ILE A 21 11.81 6.83 -3.79
N LEU A 22 10.49 6.70 -3.55
CA LEU A 22 9.81 5.41 -3.70
C LEU A 22 9.88 4.92 -5.15
N PHE A 23 9.64 5.82 -6.10
CA PHE A 23 9.61 5.47 -7.52
C PHE A 23 11.01 5.13 -8.04
N ASP A 24 12.03 5.84 -7.55
CA ASP A 24 13.41 5.59 -7.94
C ASP A 24 13.93 4.28 -7.34
N PHE A 25 13.58 4.00 -6.09
CA PHE A 25 14.04 2.78 -5.41
C PHE A 25 13.35 1.53 -5.96
N PHE A 26 12.04 1.60 -6.17
CA PHE A 26 11.27 0.47 -6.69
C PHE A 26 11.02 0.67 -8.19
N ASP A 27 12.05 0.40 -8.97
CA ASP A 27 12.06 0.66 -10.42
C ASP A 27 11.05 -0.18 -11.19
N GLU A 28 10.61 -1.31 -10.63
CA GLU A 28 9.56 -2.14 -11.22
C GLU A 28 8.16 -1.71 -10.82
N GLY A 29 8.06 -0.68 -9.98
CA GLY A 29 6.79 -0.06 -9.63
C GLY A 29 6.38 -0.21 -8.17
N VAL A 30 5.50 0.69 -7.77
CA VAL A 30 4.82 0.64 -6.47
C VAL A 30 3.33 0.54 -6.72
N PHE A 31 2.62 -0.07 -5.78
CA PHE A 31 1.19 -0.25 -5.92
C PHE A 31 0.49 -0.19 -4.57
N ILE A 32 -0.81 0.09 -4.62
CA ILE A 32 -1.66 0.16 -3.44
C ILE A 32 -2.96 -0.58 -3.70
N TYR A 33 -3.58 -1.05 -2.62
CA TYR A 33 -4.92 -1.61 -2.67
C TYR A 33 -5.96 -0.49 -2.66
N GLU A 34 -7.07 -0.68 -3.37
CA GLU A 34 -8.11 0.36 -3.53
C GLU A 34 -8.63 0.90 -2.20
N GLN A 35 -8.78 0.07 -1.18
CA GLN A 35 -9.27 0.51 0.13
C GLN A 35 -8.33 1.50 0.81
N ILE A 36 -7.02 1.39 0.55
CA ILE A 36 -6.06 2.35 1.08
C ILE A 36 -6.35 3.73 0.49
N ARG A 37 -6.55 3.82 -0.82
CA ARG A 37 -6.87 5.08 -1.49
C ARG A 37 -8.25 5.62 -1.08
N ASN A 38 -9.26 4.75 -1.08
CA ASN A 38 -10.65 5.17 -0.98
C ASN A 38 -11.12 5.39 0.45
N VAL A 39 -10.51 4.72 1.42
CA VAL A 39 -10.94 4.76 2.81
C VAL A 39 -9.85 5.29 3.73
N GLU A 40 -8.70 4.66 3.72
CA GLU A 40 -7.65 4.98 4.71
C GLU A 40 -7.05 6.36 4.51
N LEU A 41 -6.87 6.80 3.26
CA LEU A 41 -6.31 8.13 2.96
C LEU A 41 -7.31 9.27 3.12
N GLU A 42 -8.61 8.98 3.14
CA GLU A 42 -9.66 10.01 3.21
C GLU A 42 -9.50 10.93 4.43
N ASN A 43 -8.96 10.41 5.52
CA ASN A 43 -8.83 11.15 6.78
C ASN A 43 -7.54 11.97 6.87
N HIS A 44 -6.71 11.99 5.82
CA HIS A 44 -5.38 12.59 5.89
C HIS A 44 -5.18 13.82 5.02
N GLY A 45 -6.29 14.38 4.51
CA GLY A 45 -6.27 15.66 3.82
C GLY A 45 -6.16 15.55 2.31
N GLN A 46 -6.74 16.57 1.66
CA GLN A 46 -6.83 16.63 0.20
C GLN A 46 -5.46 16.77 -0.48
N ASP A 47 -4.48 17.35 0.22
CA ASP A 47 -3.14 17.53 -0.35
C ASP A 47 -2.50 16.18 -0.72
N VAL A 48 -2.55 15.23 0.22
CA VAL A 48 -1.98 13.90 0.00
C VAL A 48 -2.77 13.19 -1.09
N ILE A 49 -4.09 13.20 -0.99
CA ILE A 49 -4.97 12.51 -1.96
C ILE A 49 -4.76 13.05 -3.37
N SER A 50 -4.68 14.38 -3.53
CA SER A 50 -4.49 14.99 -4.84
C SER A 50 -3.17 14.56 -5.49
N LYS A 51 -2.10 14.50 -4.70
CA LYS A 51 -0.79 14.07 -5.19
C LYS A 51 -0.78 12.59 -5.53
N VAL A 52 -1.39 11.76 -4.69
CA VAL A 52 -1.52 10.33 -4.95
C VAL A 52 -2.31 10.09 -6.23
N ASP A 53 -3.44 10.77 -6.41
CA ASP A 53 -4.26 10.63 -7.62
C ASP A 53 -3.49 11.05 -8.88
N SER A 54 -2.70 12.12 -8.77
CA SER A 54 -1.86 12.57 -9.86
C SER A 54 -0.84 11.50 -10.25
N ASP A 55 -0.21 10.86 -9.27
CA ASP A 55 0.77 9.81 -9.52
C ASP A 55 0.12 8.53 -10.06
N ILE A 56 -1.09 8.22 -9.62
CA ILE A 56 -1.86 7.11 -10.20
C ILE A 56 -2.16 7.37 -11.67
N ALA A 57 -2.64 8.58 -11.98
CA ALA A 57 -2.96 8.97 -13.35
C ALA A 57 -1.73 8.97 -14.26
N ALA A 58 -0.57 9.31 -13.70
CA ALA A 58 0.69 9.32 -14.44
C ALA A 58 1.33 7.93 -14.57
N GLY A 59 0.74 6.92 -13.95
CA GLY A 59 1.27 5.56 -14.00
C GLY A 59 2.43 5.28 -13.03
N ARG A 60 2.71 6.21 -12.11
CA ARG A 60 3.77 6.01 -11.11
C ARG A 60 3.34 5.10 -9.97
N ILE A 61 2.04 5.09 -9.66
CA ILE A 61 1.45 4.18 -8.68
C ILE A 61 0.36 3.38 -9.38
N GLU A 62 0.42 2.06 -9.25
CA GLU A 62 -0.63 1.18 -9.75
C GLU A 62 -1.64 0.92 -8.63
N ILE A 63 -2.93 1.00 -8.94
CA ILE A 63 -3.97 0.70 -7.98
C ILE A 63 -4.56 -0.69 -8.27
N TYR A 64 -4.62 -1.53 -7.25
CA TYR A 64 -5.25 -2.84 -7.38
C TYR A 64 -6.64 -2.81 -6.78
N THR A 65 -7.62 -3.10 -7.63
CA THR A 65 -9.02 -3.22 -7.23
C THR A 65 -9.37 -4.69 -7.03
N ASN A 66 -10.47 -4.95 -6.32
CA ASN A 66 -10.99 -6.31 -6.22
C ASN A 66 -11.26 -6.92 -7.59
N GLN A 67 -11.78 -6.11 -8.52
CA GLN A 67 -12.05 -6.59 -9.88
C GLN A 67 -10.75 -6.99 -10.57
N LYS A 68 -9.71 -6.19 -10.45
CA LYS A 68 -8.41 -6.52 -11.04
C LYS A 68 -7.85 -7.82 -10.47
N LEU A 69 -7.99 -8.03 -9.16
CA LEU A 69 -7.54 -9.27 -8.53
C LEU A 69 -8.35 -10.48 -8.99
N LYS A 70 -9.65 -10.29 -9.24
CA LYS A 70 -10.50 -11.34 -9.81
C LYS A 70 -10.10 -11.65 -11.24
N ASP A 71 -9.81 -10.64 -12.04
CA ASP A 71 -9.37 -10.81 -13.42
C ASP A 71 -8.03 -11.55 -13.50
N LEU A 72 -7.15 -11.33 -12.54
CA LEU A 72 -5.89 -12.03 -12.43
C LEU A 72 -6.02 -13.42 -11.77
N GLN A 73 -7.22 -13.77 -11.32
CA GLN A 73 -7.53 -15.06 -10.67
C GLN A 73 -6.80 -15.25 -9.35
N VAL A 74 -6.52 -14.16 -8.63
CA VAL A 74 -5.83 -14.20 -7.34
C VAL A 74 -6.65 -13.62 -6.20
N TYR A 75 -7.91 -13.25 -6.45
CA TYR A 75 -8.73 -12.60 -5.42
C TYR A 75 -8.94 -13.49 -4.19
N LYS A 76 -9.18 -14.78 -4.38
CA LYS A 76 -9.39 -15.70 -3.25
C LYS A 76 -8.13 -15.86 -2.41
N ILE A 77 -6.97 -15.85 -3.05
CA ILE A 77 -5.69 -15.88 -2.35
C ILE A 77 -5.53 -14.60 -1.53
N PHE A 78 -5.83 -13.46 -2.13
CA PHE A 78 -5.76 -12.17 -1.43
C PHE A 78 -6.71 -12.15 -0.23
N GLU A 79 -7.95 -12.59 -0.40
CA GLU A 79 -8.95 -12.65 0.67
C GLU A 79 -8.47 -13.53 1.82
N HIS A 80 -7.89 -14.69 1.49
CA HIS A 80 -7.31 -15.59 2.49
C HIS A 80 -6.17 -14.90 3.25
N ASN A 81 -5.28 -14.22 2.53
CA ASN A 81 -4.15 -13.52 3.13
C ASN A 81 -4.62 -12.38 4.05
N VAL A 82 -5.65 -11.64 3.65
CA VAL A 82 -6.24 -10.59 4.49
C VAL A 82 -6.77 -11.18 5.79
N ASN A 83 -7.50 -12.29 5.72
CA ASN A 83 -8.05 -12.93 6.92
C ASN A 83 -6.97 -13.42 7.86
N GLU A 84 -5.91 -14.03 7.32
CA GLU A 84 -4.79 -14.50 8.13
C GLU A 84 -4.04 -13.33 8.77
N ASN A 85 -3.78 -12.27 8.02
CA ASN A 85 -3.05 -11.11 8.53
C ASN A 85 -3.86 -10.32 9.56
N ARG A 86 -5.18 -10.26 9.42
CA ARG A 86 -6.03 -9.64 10.42
C ARG A 86 -5.94 -10.37 11.76
N ASN A 87 -5.82 -11.68 11.74
CA ASN A 87 -5.65 -12.47 12.94
C ASN A 87 -4.27 -12.24 13.60
N LEU A 88 -3.24 -12.05 12.78
CA LEU A 88 -1.88 -11.83 13.29
C LEU A 88 -1.64 -10.41 13.79
N TYR A 89 -2.15 -9.41 13.08
CA TYR A 89 -1.84 -7.99 13.35
C TYR A 89 -2.98 -7.25 14.03
N GLY A 90 -4.12 -7.91 14.24
CA GLY A 90 -5.29 -7.32 14.84
C GLY A 90 -6.09 -6.48 13.85
N SER A 91 -7.20 -5.91 14.33
CA SER A 91 -8.11 -5.14 13.49
C SER A 91 -7.80 -3.64 13.48
N GLY A 92 -6.75 -3.21 14.18
CA GLY A 92 -6.47 -1.79 14.38
C GLY A 92 -5.76 -1.10 13.22
N ASP A 93 -5.06 -1.84 12.36
CA ASP A 93 -4.30 -1.26 11.26
C ASP A 93 -4.61 -1.99 9.95
N LEU A 94 -5.75 -1.64 9.35
CA LEU A 94 -6.18 -2.26 8.10
C LEU A 94 -5.28 -1.89 6.93
N GLY A 95 -4.70 -0.68 6.93
CA GLY A 95 -3.76 -0.29 5.88
C GLY A 95 -2.57 -1.22 5.79
N GLU A 96 -1.99 -1.55 6.94
CA GLU A 96 -0.86 -2.49 7.02
C GLU A 96 -1.30 -3.90 6.57
N VAL A 97 -2.46 -4.36 7.03
CA VAL A 97 -3.00 -5.67 6.66
C VAL A 97 -3.17 -5.78 5.14
N TYR A 98 -3.77 -4.76 4.53
CA TYR A 98 -3.98 -4.75 3.07
C TYR A 98 -2.65 -4.73 2.30
N ALA A 99 -1.71 -3.90 2.74
CA ALA A 99 -0.42 -3.79 2.05
C ALA A 99 0.36 -5.10 2.09
N ILE A 100 0.42 -5.73 3.25
CA ILE A 100 1.11 -7.02 3.41
C ILE A 100 0.41 -8.12 2.62
N SER A 101 -0.91 -8.18 2.70
CA SER A 101 -1.70 -9.21 2.01
C SER A 101 -1.55 -9.12 0.49
N LEU A 102 -1.56 -7.89 -0.03
CA LEU A 102 -1.40 -7.68 -1.46
C LEU A 102 0.02 -8.06 -1.91
N ALA A 103 1.03 -7.71 -1.14
CA ALA A 103 2.41 -8.08 -1.43
C ALA A 103 2.58 -9.60 -1.47
N GLN A 104 2.00 -10.32 -0.49
CA GLN A 104 2.04 -11.78 -0.46
C GLN A 104 1.36 -12.40 -1.67
N THR A 105 0.22 -11.81 -2.05
CA THR A 105 -0.57 -12.31 -3.19
C THR A 105 0.18 -12.15 -4.52
N LEU A 106 0.88 -11.04 -4.67
CA LEU A 106 1.55 -10.70 -5.93
C LEU A 106 3.03 -11.06 -5.96
N GLY A 107 3.57 -11.61 -4.86
CA GLY A 107 4.99 -11.95 -4.80
C GLY A 107 5.90 -10.73 -4.79
N ALA A 108 5.50 -9.67 -4.09
CA ALA A 108 6.25 -8.42 -4.01
C ALA A 108 6.64 -8.11 -2.57
N TYR A 109 7.42 -7.05 -2.41
CA TYR A 109 7.73 -6.53 -1.07
C TYR A 109 6.56 -5.72 -0.53
N SER A 110 6.46 -5.62 0.79
CA SER A 110 5.58 -4.64 1.42
C SER A 110 6.44 -3.60 2.13
N LEU A 111 6.11 -2.33 1.90
CA LEU A 111 6.75 -1.22 2.59
C LEU A 111 5.75 -0.66 3.57
N VAL A 112 6.03 -0.83 4.85
CA VAL A 112 5.13 -0.47 5.93
C VAL A 112 5.86 0.38 6.96
N THR A 113 5.10 1.21 7.68
CA THR A 113 5.62 1.92 8.82
C THR A 113 4.62 1.81 9.96
N ASP A 114 5.16 1.69 11.17
CA ASP A 114 4.36 1.61 12.39
C ASP A 114 4.69 2.84 13.23
N ASP A 115 3.69 3.69 13.45
CA ASP A 115 3.86 4.93 14.21
C ASP A 115 4.26 4.68 15.66
N THR A 116 4.04 3.48 16.17
CA THR A 116 4.44 3.12 17.53
C THR A 116 5.89 2.66 17.63
N LYS A 117 6.55 2.42 16.51
CA LYS A 117 7.95 2.00 16.46
C LYS A 117 8.85 3.17 16.13
N GLN A 118 10.01 3.20 16.76
CA GLN A 118 11.05 4.16 16.41
C GLN A 118 11.77 3.66 15.16
N GLY A 119 12.08 4.57 14.25
CA GLY A 119 12.85 4.24 13.06
C GLY A 119 12.11 4.32 11.74
N GLY A 120 10.82 4.61 11.76
CA GLY A 120 10.06 4.90 10.55
C GLY A 120 9.80 3.70 9.66
N PRO A 121 9.71 3.89 8.34
CA PRO A 121 9.31 2.82 7.44
C PRO A 121 10.33 1.69 7.38
N TYR A 122 9.83 0.48 7.24
CA TYR A 122 10.66 -0.71 7.03
C TYR A 122 10.02 -1.59 5.96
N MET A 123 10.84 -2.45 5.36
CA MET A 123 10.42 -3.32 4.27
C MET A 123 10.38 -4.76 4.75
N SER A 124 9.34 -5.50 4.35
CA SER A 124 9.25 -6.93 4.61
C SER A 124 8.80 -7.71 3.38
N LEU A 125 9.10 -8.97 3.38
CA LEU A 125 8.70 -9.89 2.30
C LEU A 125 7.41 -10.62 2.62
#